data_c11a3d6c1658adea8799be6407a2ab00
#
_entry.id   c11a3d6c1658adea8799be6407a2ab00
#
_cell.length_a   1.000
_cell.length_b   1.000
_cell.length_c   1.000
_cell.angle_alpha   90.00
_cell.angle_beta   90.00
_cell.angle_gamma   90.00
#
_symmetry.space_group_name_H-M   'P 1'
#
loop_
_entity.id
_entity.type
_entity.pdbx_description
1 polymer ?
#
loop_
_entity_poly.entity_id
_entity_poly.type
_entity_poly.pdbx_seq_one_letter_code
_entity_poly.pdbx_strand_id
1 'polypeptide(L)'
;MIDVPEIRFARATASTIAYVVYGDGPVTICAVPPMAQNVELAWDSPIVRRMFERYASFSRQVAFDKRGTGMSDRNLDIPGLDERVDELRAVMDDAGIEHAHLHGMSEGGPMAIMFAATYPERVDGLILEGTAASLATDADRDVIASGDHRPSELRQRFVSGWGTPDSSTVGHFAPSLTGDEEFVAWWPRYERQAATRDALGPLFDLNIEMDARGALPHVECPVLILHREGDRVVPVERARETLRLLVEAGADVRLVELPGDDHFSFAGDFDALADEIERFTTGTVRERPAVAAHHAEVRTLGGFEVLVDGIQVPTSEWGSKRARTLLKRLVAAQGWPVTRDELIDLLWPGELSNRLNARLSVQLSAVRRVLHGAVVADRSTVRLDLDAVDVDLERWSALVDDAAVVDGYPGDFLPDDVYEDWSAGVRNEARSRFVTSARRVVDEAQTSGDHDRVESLLRRILVADAYDEPAHRALIVTLHATGRLGEARAAHDAYTAVMGDLAVSAADYDDIIATP
;
A
#
# COMPACT_ATOMS: atom_id res chain seq x y z
N MET A 1 -6.35 -12.14 12.08
CA MET A 1 -5.27 -11.57 12.96
C MET A 1 -4.77 -12.66 13.90
N ILE A 2 -3.47 -12.87 13.94
CA ILE A 2 -2.85 -13.75 14.93
C ILE A 2 -2.48 -12.92 16.17
N ASP A 3 -2.54 -13.54 17.34
CA ASP A 3 -2.10 -12.90 18.59
C ASP A 3 -0.58 -12.72 18.59
N VAL A 4 -0.11 -11.68 19.30
CA VAL A 4 1.32 -11.50 19.51
C VAL A 4 1.83 -12.71 20.30
N PRO A 5 2.84 -13.45 19.78
CA PRO A 5 3.29 -14.67 20.43
C PRO A 5 4.04 -14.40 21.74
N GLU A 6 3.99 -15.36 22.64
CA GLU A 6 4.77 -15.35 23.87
C GLU A 6 6.26 -15.46 23.56
N ILE A 7 7.10 -14.64 24.21
CA ILE A 7 8.55 -14.73 24.12
C ILE A 7 9.03 -15.89 24.97
N ARG A 8 9.84 -16.76 24.37
CA ARG A 8 10.49 -17.89 25.00
C ARG A 8 12.01 -17.72 25.01
N PHE A 9 12.71 -18.48 25.81
CA PHE A 9 14.13 -18.32 25.99
C PHE A 9 14.85 -19.69 25.93
N ALA A 10 15.57 -19.94 24.85
CA ALA A 10 16.42 -21.11 24.68
C ALA A 10 17.78 -20.87 25.33
N ARG A 11 18.33 -21.90 26.00
CA ARG A 11 19.64 -21.83 26.59
C ARG A 11 20.68 -22.41 25.62
N ALA A 12 21.48 -21.55 25.02
CA ALA A 12 22.66 -21.93 24.26
C ALA A 12 23.88 -22.09 25.19
N THR A 13 25.02 -22.53 24.64
CA THR A 13 26.24 -22.83 25.43
C THR A 13 26.73 -21.63 26.24
N ALA A 14 26.69 -20.43 25.70
CA ALA A 14 27.24 -19.21 26.30
C ALA A 14 26.22 -18.08 26.49
N SER A 15 24.94 -18.27 26.11
CA SER A 15 23.94 -17.22 26.10
C SER A 15 22.51 -17.74 26.21
N THR A 16 21.60 -16.84 26.53
CA THR A 16 20.14 -17.07 26.46
C THR A 16 19.60 -16.38 25.21
N ILE A 17 18.90 -17.13 24.38
CA ILE A 17 18.39 -16.70 23.09
C ILE A 17 16.88 -16.56 23.18
N ALA A 18 16.37 -15.33 22.96
CA ALA A 18 14.94 -15.05 22.91
C ALA A 18 14.37 -15.48 21.55
N TYR A 19 13.24 -16.16 21.57
CA TYR A 19 12.56 -16.59 20.37
C TYR A 19 11.04 -16.58 20.54
N VAL A 20 10.34 -16.61 19.41
CA VAL A 20 8.88 -16.70 19.33
C VAL A 20 8.48 -17.83 18.39
N VAL A 21 7.30 -18.42 18.65
CA VAL A 21 6.67 -19.40 17.76
C VAL A 21 5.28 -18.89 17.42
N TYR A 22 4.93 -18.84 16.13
CA TYR A 22 3.63 -18.42 15.67
C TYR A 22 3.20 -19.16 14.39
N GLY A 23 1.89 -19.22 14.16
CA GLY A 23 1.33 -20.03 13.08
C GLY A 23 1.24 -21.52 13.43
N ASP A 24 0.40 -22.24 12.72
CA ASP A 24 0.08 -23.66 12.92
C ASP A 24 0.04 -24.45 11.59
N GLY A 25 0.64 -23.87 10.55
CA GLY A 25 0.70 -24.49 9.22
C GLY A 25 1.46 -25.83 9.20
N PRO A 26 1.33 -26.58 8.10
CA PRO A 26 1.83 -27.97 8.00
C PRO A 26 3.36 -28.07 7.91
N VAL A 27 4.06 -27.01 7.61
CA VAL A 27 5.52 -26.98 7.50
C VAL A 27 6.10 -26.06 8.56
N THR A 28 7.29 -26.37 9.06
CA THR A 28 8.02 -25.52 10.00
C THR A 28 9.09 -24.72 9.25
N ILE A 29 9.16 -23.41 9.50
CA ILE A 29 10.19 -22.53 8.99
C ILE A 29 10.90 -21.86 10.17
N CYS A 30 12.21 -22.03 10.25
CA CYS A 30 13.06 -21.29 11.18
C CYS A 30 13.64 -20.08 10.46
N ALA A 31 13.18 -18.89 10.85
CA ALA A 31 13.68 -17.63 10.33
C ALA A 31 15.02 -17.29 10.99
N VAL A 32 16.10 -17.37 10.21
CA VAL A 32 17.45 -16.98 10.63
C VAL A 32 17.62 -15.49 10.37
N PRO A 33 17.72 -14.67 11.44
CA PRO A 33 17.49 -13.23 11.36
C PRO A 33 18.60 -12.45 10.65
N PRO A 34 18.28 -11.25 10.13
CA PRO A 34 19.26 -10.30 9.62
C PRO A 34 20.18 -9.76 10.75
N MET A 35 21.03 -8.79 10.44
CA MET A 35 22.05 -8.25 11.34
C MET A 35 21.52 -7.87 12.72
N ALA A 36 20.38 -7.20 12.80
CA ALA A 36 19.73 -6.80 14.04
C ALA A 36 18.22 -6.90 13.92
N GLN A 37 17.59 -7.48 14.95
CA GLN A 37 16.16 -7.70 15.00
C GLN A 37 15.69 -7.63 16.46
N ASN A 38 14.37 -7.44 16.65
CA ASN A 38 13.69 -7.55 17.93
C ASN A 38 12.36 -8.28 17.72
N VAL A 39 12.28 -9.53 18.16
CA VAL A 39 11.12 -10.42 17.96
C VAL A 39 9.85 -9.96 18.64
N GLU A 40 9.93 -9.10 19.67
CA GLU A 40 8.77 -8.52 20.35
C GLU A 40 8.27 -7.28 19.61
N LEU A 41 9.15 -6.29 19.43
CA LEU A 41 8.76 -4.98 18.92
C LEU A 41 8.36 -5.00 17.42
N ALA A 42 8.81 -6.00 16.67
CA ALA A 42 8.43 -6.19 15.27
C ALA A 42 6.90 -6.29 15.08
N TRP A 43 6.19 -6.80 16.08
CA TRP A 43 4.72 -6.94 16.06
C TRP A 43 3.96 -5.61 16.19
N ASP A 44 4.61 -4.54 16.63
CA ASP A 44 3.99 -3.21 16.75
C ASP A 44 3.77 -2.57 15.37
N SER A 45 4.53 -2.96 14.34
CA SER A 45 4.37 -2.41 12.99
C SER A 45 3.29 -3.16 12.20
N PRO A 46 2.25 -2.48 11.70
CA PRO A 46 1.23 -3.13 10.85
C PRO A 46 1.81 -3.78 9.60
N ILE A 47 2.84 -3.16 8.99
CA ILE A 47 3.51 -3.67 7.79
C ILE A 47 4.24 -4.98 8.08
N VAL A 48 5.03 -5.02 9.17
CA VAL A 48 5.76 -6.23 9.57
C VAL A 48 4.81 -7.31 10.04
N ARG A 49 3.74 -6.94 10.77
CA ARG A 49 2.70 -7.87 11.21
C ARG A 49 2.01 -8.57 10.04
N ARG A 50 1.71 -7.84 8.94
CA ARG A 50 1.16 -8.44 7.71
C ARG A 50 2.06 -9.56 7.17
N MET A 51 3.38 -9.37 7.19
CA MET A 51 4.35 -10.40 6.81
C MET A 51 4.21 -11.64 7.72
N PHE A 52 4.16 -11.45 9.02
CA PHE A 52 4.01 -12.56 9.97
C PHE A 52 2.68 -13.30 9.78
N GLU A 53 1.58 -12.57 9.58
CA GLU A 53 0.26 -13.17 9.31
C GLU A 53 0.28 -13.99 8.00
N ARG A 54 0.95 -13.48 6.96
CA ARG A 54 1.07 -14.20 5.69
C ARG A 54 1.88 -15.50 5.86
N TYR A 55 3.02 -15.45 6.54
CA TYR A 55 3.83 -16.66 6.79
C TYR A 55 3.09 -17.65 7.69
N ALA A 56 2.42 -17.18 8.74
CA ALA A 56 1.61 -18.02 9.62
C ALA A 56 0.44 -18.72 8.90
N SER A 57 -0.03 -18.18 7.78
CA SER A 57 -1.15 -18.76 7.04
C SER A 57 -0.82 -20.12 6.39
N PHE A 58 0.46 -20.42 6.16
CA PHE A 58 0.89 -21.68 5.54
C PHE A 58 1.96 -22.45 6.32
N SER A 59 2.53 -21.86 7.37
CA SER A 59 3.63 -22.47 8.11
C SER A 59 3.56 -22.21 9.62
N ARG A 60 4.26 -23.02 10.38
CA ARG A 60 4.66 -22.76 11.76
C ARG A 60 6.01 -22.06 11.71
N GLN A 61 6.08 -20.84 12.21
CA GLN A 61 7.26 -20.00 12.20
C GLN A 61 7.97 -20.03 13.54
N VAL A 62 9.31 -20.08 13.50
CA VAL A 62 10.18 -19.82 14.64
C VAL A 62 11.11 -18.70 14.27
N ALA A 63 11.06 -17.60 15.01
CA ALA A 63 11.93 -16.44 14.82
C ALA A 63 12.64 -16.13 16.13
N PHE A 64 13.91 -15.73 16.07
CA PHE A 64 14.72 -15.49 17.26
C PHE A 64 15.63 -14.28 17.10
N ASP A 65 16.00 -13.67 18.22
CA ASP A 65 17.01 -12.63 18.26
C ASP A 65 18.38 -13.25 18.51
N LYS A 66 19.36 -12.94 17.68
CA LYS A 66 20.75 -13.40 17.90
C LYS A 66 21.36 -12.79 19.18
N ARG A 67 22.34 -13.43 19.78
CA ARG A 67 23.12 -12.86 20.88
C ARG A 67 23.65 -11.46 20.46
N GLY A 68 23.49 -10.49 21.33
CA GLY A 68 23.83 -9.08 21.09
C GLY A 68 22.68 -8.26 20.51
N THR A 69 21.54 -8.87 20.16
CA THR A 69 20.39 -8.20 19.55
C THR A 69 19.09 -8.45 20.31
N GLY A 70 18.11 -7.59 20.09
CA GLY A 70 16.73 -7.77 20.55
C GLY A 70 16.58 -8.07 22.03
N MET A 71 15.85 -9.13 22.32
CA MET A 71 15.53 -9.62 23.67
C MET A 71 16.52 -10.69 24.18
N SER A 72 17.48 -11.12 23.35
CA SER A 72 18.54 -12.05 23.74
C SER A 72 19.63 -11.37 24.58
N ASP A 73 20.50 -12.17 25.19
CA ASP A 73 21.62 -11.64 25.97
C ASP A 73 22.43 -10.62 25.16
N ARG A 74 22.60 -9.42 25.71
CA ARG A 74 23.25 -8.26 25.05
C ARG A 74 24.69 -8.03 25.51
N ASN A 75 25.42 -9.06 25.93
CA ASN A 75 26.84 -8.91 26.18
C ASN A 75 27.56 -8.58 24.85
N LEU A 76 28.62 -7.76 24.93
CA LEU A 76 29.32 -7.23 23.76
C LEU A 76 30.26 -8.25 23.08
N ASP A 77 30.33 -9.46 23.59
CA ASP A 77 31.08 -10.54 22.96
C ASP A 77 30.22 -11.13 21.82
N ILE A 78 30.44 -10.60 20.59
CA ILE A 78 29.71 -11.01 19.42
C ILE A 78 30.27 -12.34 18.93
N PRO A 79 29.43 -13.39 18.87
CA PRO A 79 29.88 -14.74 18.53
C PRO A 79 30.29 -14.85 17.07
N GLY A 80 31.26 -15.69 16.78
CA GLY A 80 31.58 -16.12 15.43
C GLY A 80 30.46 -16.96 14.81
N LEU A 81 30.62 -17.32 13.53
CA LEU A 81 29.62 -18.06 12.77
C LEU A 81 29.29 -19.44 13.39
N ASP A 82 30.30 -20.17 13.88
CA ASP A 82 30.13 -21.48 14.50
C ASP A 82 29.27 -21.40 15.78
N GLU A 83 29.52 -20.42 16.65
CA GLU A 83 28.74 -20.23 17.88
C GLU A 83 27.29 -19.86 17.57
N ARG A 84 27.04 -19.07 16.49
CA ARG A 84 25.70 -18.70 16.03
C ARG A 84 24.93 -19.91 15.50
N VAL A 85 25.59 -20.84 14.85
CA VAL A 85 25.01 -22.14 14.44
C VAL A 85 24.53 -22.92 15.67
N ASP A 86 25.32 -22.95 16.76
CA ASP A 86 24.92 -23.56 18.04
C ASP A 86 23.72 -22.86 18.68
N GLU A 87 23.60 -21.52 18.54
CA GLU A 87 22.46 -20.76 19.02
C GLU A 87 21.17 -21.15 18.28
N LEU A 88 21.21 -21.29 16.94
CA LEU A 88 20.07 -21.76 16.14
C LEU A 88 19.68 -23.19 16.55
N ARG A 89 20.66 -24.09 16.75
CA ARG A 89 20.40 -25.44 17.21
C ARG A 89 19.68 -25.44 18.56
N ALA A 90 20.15 -24.63 19.52
CA ALA A 90 19.53 -24.51 20.83
C ALA A 90 18.07 -24.00 20.76
N VAL A 91 17.77 -23.04 19.86
CA VAL A 91 16.41 -22.56 19.63
C VAL A 91 15.53 -23.68 19.06
N MET A 92 16.00 -24.42 18.06
CA MET A 92 15.25 -25.52 17.47
C MET A 92 14.98 -26.63 18.52
N ASP A 93 15.97 -26.97 19.32
CA ASP A 93 15.87 -28.02 20.36
C ASP A 93 14.86 -27.61 21.46
N ASP A 94 14.92 -26.35 21.96
CA ASP A 94 13.97 -25.82 22.96
C ASP A 94 12.55 -25.70 22.42
N ALA A 95 12.39 -25.34 21.12
CA ALA A 95 11.10 -25.27 20.44
C ALA A 95 10.53 -26.66 20.08
N GLY A 96 11.26 -27.77 20.33
CA GLY A 96 10.85 -29.12 19.99
C GLY A 96 10.78 -29.39 18.49
N ILE A 97 11.72 -28.82 17.71
CA ILE A 97 11.78 -28.94 16.26
C ILE A 97 12.90 -29.89 15.90
N GLU A 98 12.55 -31.02 15.34
CA GLU A 98 13.52 -32.02 14.87
C GLU A 98 14.15 -31.58 13.55
N HIS A 99 13.34 -31.12 12.60
CA HIS A 99 13.77 -30.59 11.30
C HIS A 99 12.87 -29.45 10.82
N ALA A 100 13.37 -28.58 9.98
CA ALA A 100 12.63 -27.41 9.43
C ALA A 100 13.25 -26.93 8.12
N HIS A 101 12.48 -26.11 7.38
CA HIS A 101 13.07 -25.23 6.40
C HIS A 101 13.78 -24.07 7.11
N LEU A 102 14.99 -23.72 6.67
CA LEU A 102 15.70 -22.55 7.17
C LEU A 102 15.50 -21.37 6.21
N HIS A 103 15.08 -20.24 6.75
CA HIS A 103 14.93 -19.01 5.98
C HIS A 103 15.96 -17.99 6.44
N GLY A 104 17.11 -17.96 5.76
CA GLY A 104 18.20 -17.02 6.03
C GLY A 104 17.99 -15.69 5.30
N MET A 105 17.77 -14.63 6.07
CA MET A 105 17.58 -13.27 5.56
C MET A 105 18.86 -12.45 5.75
N SER A 106 19.34 -11.78 4.69
CA SER A 106 20.51 -10.89 4.78
C SER A 106 21.70 -11.59 5.47
N GLU A 107 22.25 -11.06 6.56
CA GLU A 107 23.31 -11.68 7.39
C GLU A 107 22.96 -13.11 7.88
N GLY A 108 21.68 -13.45 7.98
CA GLY A 108 21.24 -14.79 8.35
C GLY A 108 21.55 -15.87 7.29
N GLY A 109 21.83 -15.49 6.05
CA GLY A 109 22.13 -16.43 4.98
C GLY A 109 23.37 -17.28 5.21
N PRO A 110 24.56 -16.70 5.46
CA PRO A 110 25.76 -17.48 5.80
C PRO A 110 25.57 -18.40 7.01
N MET A 111 24.83 -17.95 8.03
CA MET A 111 24.50 -18.76 9.19
C MET A 111 23.59 -19.95 8.84
N ALA A 112 22.57 -19.74 8.01
CA ALA A 112 21.68 -20.80 7.55
C ALA A 112 22.41 -21.83 6.66
N ILE A 113 23.30 -21.38 5.78
CA ILE A 113 24.17 -22.24 4.95
C ILE A 113 25.07 -23.08 5.83
N MET A 114 25.75 -22.50 6.82
CA MET A 114 26.64 -23.20 7.71
C MET A 114 25.89 -24.24 8.56
N PHE A 115 24.68 -23.90 9.04
CA PHE A 115 23.83 -24.82 9.76
C PHE A 115 23.39 -26.00 8.87
N ALA A 116 22.94 -25.74 7.64
CA ALA A 116 22.52 -26.78 6.71
C ALA A 116 23.66 -27.73 6.32
N ALA A 117 24.88 -27.21 6.22
CA ALA A 117 26.09 -28.04 5.99
C ALA A 117 26.55 -28.84 7.21
N THR A 118 26.28 -28.33 8.44
CA THR A 118 26.72 -28.98 9.68
C THR A 118 25.72 -30.02 10.18
N TYR A 119 24.41 -29.77 9.98
CA TYR A 119 23.30 -30.62 10.44
C TYR A 119 22.31 -30.88 9.28
N PRO A 120 22.75 -31.57 8.20
CA PRO A 120 21.92 -31.76 7.01
C PRO A 120 20.60 -32.49 7.32
N GLU A 121 20.59 -33.40 8.28
CA GLU A 121 19.39 -34.14 8.72
C GLU A 121 18.35 -33.28 9.44
N ARG A 122 18.72 -32.06 9.82
CA ARG A 122 17.82 -31.09 10.50
C ARG A 122 17.16 -30.12 9.53
N VAL A 123 17.49 -30.17 8.22
CA VAL A 123 17.07 -29.12 7.24
C VAL A 123 16.31 -29.74 6.09
N ASP A 124 15.01 -29.46 6.01
CA ASP A 124 14.13 -29.87 4.90
C ASP A 124 14.38 -29.09 3.60
N GLY A 125 14.83 -27.85 3.72
CA GLY A 125 15.15 -26.96 2.61
C GLY A 125 15.74 -25.64 3.10
N LEU A 126 16.50 -24.98 2.25
CA LEU A 126 17.19 -23.73 2.55
C LEU A 126 16.65 -22.59 1.68
N ILE A 127 16.16 -21.54 2.30
CA ILE A 127 15.68 -20.31 1.65
C ILE A 127 16.69 -19.21 1.97
N LEU A 128 17.25 -18.61 0.94
CA LEU A 128 18.24 -17.52 1.02
C LEU A 128 17.63 -16.25 0.41
N GLU A 129 17.23 -15.30 1.26
CA GLU A 129 16.55 -14.08 0.84
C GLU A 129 17.41 -12.84 1.06
N GLY A 130 17.63 -12.05 -0.01
CA GLY A 130 18.43 -10.82 0.06
C GLY A 130 19.82 -11.06 0.62
N THR A 131 20.43 -12.19 0.29
CA THR A 131 21.68 -12.68 0.91
C THR A 131 22.56 -13.44 -0.07
N ALA A 132 23.71 -13.89 0.42
CA ALA A 132 24.68 -14.72 -0.29
C ALA A 132 25.50 -15.56 0.68
N ALA A 133 26.30 -16.50 0.16
CA ALA A 133 27.24 -17.27 0.96
C ALA A 133 28.36 -16.40 1.58
N SER A 134 28.70 -15.28 0.96
CA SER A 134 29.53 -14.21 1.54
C SER A 134 29.01 -12.86 1.10
N LEU A 135 28.80 -11.96 2.04
CA LEU A 135 28.28 -10.61 1.77
C LEU A 135 29.39 -9.62 1.39
N ALA A 136 30.65 -9.93 1.74
CA ALA A 136 31.80 -9.11 1.38
C ALA A 136 32.02 -9.02 -0.13
N THR A 137 32.24 -7.81 -0.62
CA THR A 137 32.73 -7.57 -1.99
C THR A 137 34.22 -7.91 -2.11
N ASP A 138 34.75 -8.00 -3.34
CA ASP A 138 36.19 -8.19 -3.52
C ASP A 138 36.98 -7.00 -2.96
N ALA A 139 36.42 -5.78 -3.06
CA ALA A 139 37.00 -4.58 -2.47
C ALA A 139 37.05 -4.66 -0.93
N ASP A 140 36.01 -5.19 -0.29
CA ASP A 140 35.99 -5.40 1.16
C ASP A 140 37.08 -6.41 1.56
N ARG A 141 37.21 -7.50 0.81
CA ARG A 141 38.25 -8.53 1.03
C ARG A 141 39.66 -7.99 0.88
N ASP A 142 39.89 -7.14 -0.12
CA ASP A 142 41.18 -6.47 -0.32
C ASP A 142 41.52 -5.51 0.84
N VAL A 143 40.52 -4.79 1.36
CA VAL A 143 40.66 -3.91 2.55
C VAL A 143 41.01 -4.75 3.78
N ILE A 144 40.29 -5.85 4.03
CA ILE A 144 40.55 -6.77 5.14
C ILE A 144 41.97 -7.35 5.00
N ALA A 145 42.37 -7.81 3.81
CA ALA A 145 43.68 -8.39 3.56
C ALA A 145 44.83 -7.38 3.72
N SER A 146 44.57 -6.10 3.45
CA SER A 146 45.56 -5.02 3.63
C SER A 146 45.80 -4.64 5.08
N GLY A 147 44.97 -5.13 6.01
CA GLY A 147 44.99 -4.73 7.42
C GLY A 147 44.51 -3.30 7.67
N ASP A 148 43.81 -2.69 6.73
CA ASP A 148 43.18 -1.38 6.89
C ASP A 148 41.86 -1.53 7.67
N HIS A 149 41.92 -1.32 8.96
CA HIS A 149 40.76 -1.41 9.86
C HIS A 149 39.96 -0.11 9.97
N ARG A 150 40.13 0.84 9.04
CA ARG A 150 39.32 2.06 9.06
C ARG A 150 37.88 1.72 8.69
N PRO A 151 36.88 2.15 9.50
CA PRO A 151 35.49 1.91 9.19
C PRO A 151 35.11 2.53 7.84
N SER A 152 34.40 1.79 6.99
CA SER A 152 33.88 2.32 5.74
C SER A 152 32.93 3.51 5.99
N GLU A 153 32.79 4.42 5.04
CA GLU A 153 31.84 5.53 5.14
C GLU A 153 30.41 5.04 5.38
N LEU A 154 30.04 3.91 4.76
CA LEU A 154 28.74 3.27 4.93
C LEU A 154 28.53 2.84 6.39
N ARG A 155 29.49 2.13 6.96
CA ARG A 155 29.48 1.71 8.38
C ARG A 155 29.36 2.93 9.31
N GLN A 156 30.16 3.97 9.08
CA GLN A 156 30.13 5.18 9.91
C GLN A 156 28.76 5.85 9.85
N ARG A 157 28.16 5.96 8.67
CA ARG A 157 26.83 6.54 8.46
C ARG A 157 25.75 5.75 9.20
N PHE A 158 25.75 4.42 9.09
CA PHE A 158 24.77 3.59 9.80
C PHE A 158 24.92 3.67 11.31
N VAL A 159 26.14 3.53 11.84
CA VAL A 159 26.36 3.59 13.28
C VAL A 159 25.99 4.95 13.86
N SER A 160 26.36 6.06 13.20
CA SER A 160 26.05 7.40 13.69
C SER A 160 24.56 7.75 13.66
N GLY A 161 23.83 7.30 12.63
CA GLY A 161 22.40 7.55 12.46
C GLY A 161 21.50 6.57 13.22
N TRP A 162 22.01 5.43 13.67
CA TRP A 162 21.23 4.36 14.27
C TRP A 162 20.35 4.80 15.45
N GLY A 163 19.07 4.52 15.35
CA GLY A 163 18.09 4.83 16.38
C GLY A 163 17.76 6.31 16.53
N THR A 164 18.11 7.14 15.56
CA THR A 164 17.74 8.57 15.52
C THR A 164 16.76 8.87 14.40
N PRO A 165 16.02 10.01 14.46
CA PRO A 165 15.18 10.46 13.34
C PRO A 165 15.94 10.67 12.02
N ASP A 166 17.27 10.85 12.09
CA ASP A 166 18.14 11.04 10.92
C ASP A 166 18.71 9.71 10.39
N SER A 167 18.20 8.58 10.88
CA SER A 167 18.63 7.25 10.38
C SER A 167 18.37 7.13 8.89
N SER A 168 19.41 6.80 8.14
CA SER A 168 19.32 6.58 6.69
C SER A 168 18.93 5.15 6.32
N THR A 169 18.69 4.28 7.31
CA THR A 169 18.47 2.85 7.06
C THR A 169 17.20 2.58 6.29
N VAL A 170 16.06 3.25 6.60
CA VAL A 170 14.82 3.08 5.83
C VAL A 170 15.06 3.38 4.35
N GLY A 171 15.69 4.53 4.04
CA GLY A 171 15.96 4.92 2.65
C GLY A 171 16.91 3.98 1.90
N HIS A 172 17.69 3.18 2.63
CA HIS A 172 18.66 2.25 2.06
C HIS A 172 18.13 0.82 1.98
N PHE A 173 17.43 0.36 3.03
CA PHE A 173 16.93 -1.01 3.14
C PHE A 173 15.48 -1.18 2.66
N ALA A 174 14.66 -0.12 2.70
CA ALA A 174 13.26 -0.13 2.28
C ALA A 174 12.88 1.20 1.61
N PRO A 175 13.47 1.55 0.46
CA PRO A 175 13.19 2.80 -0.24
C PRO A 175 11.70 3.00 -0.55
N SER A 176 10.92 1.95 -0.77
CA SER A 176 9.47 2.03 -0.99
C SER A 176 8.70 2.53 0.24
N LEU A 177 9.25 2.39 1.45
CA LEU A 177 8.63 2.81 2.71
C LEU A 177 9.04 4.21 3.19
N THR A 178 9.89 4.92 2.45
CA THR A 178 10.32 6.28 2.83
C THR A 178 9.18 7.30 2.88
N GLY A 179 8.08 7.04 2.18
CA GLY A 179 6.86 7.84 2.20
C GLY A 179 5.84 7.43 3.26
N ASP A 180 6.07 6.35 3.98
CA ASP A 180 5.20 5.89 5.07
C ASP A 180 5.66 6.52 6.39
N GLU A 181 4.97 7.60 6.80
CA GLU A 181 5.35 8.38 7.99
C GLU A 181 5.21 7.58 9.29
N GLU A 182 4.23 6.68 9.38
CA GLU A 182 4.03 5.85 10.58
C GLU A 182 5.19 4.87 10.72
N PHE A 183 5.59 4.23 9.63
CA PHE A 183 6.74 3.34 9.61
C PHE A 183 8.04 4.09 9.89
N VAL A 184 8.28 5.23 9.23
CA VAL A 184 9.48 6.06 9.43
C VAL A 184 9.57 6.61 10.86
N ALA A 185 8.44 6.97 11.48
CA ALA A 185 8.42 7.43 12.87
C ALA A 185 8.66 6.29 13.88
N TRP A 186 8.19 5.07 13.58
CA TRP A 186 8.37 3.88 14.41
C TRP A 186 9.79 3.32 14.33
N TRP A 187 10.42 3.39 13.16
CA TRP A 187 11.68 2.72 12.84
C TRP A 187 12.85 3.06 13.78
N PRO A 188 13.13 4.32 14.17
CA PRO A 188 14.21 4.62 15.10
C PRO A 188 14.03 3.98 16.50
N ARG A 189 12.79 3.77 16.93
CA ARG A 189 12.50 3.04 18.17
C ARG A 189 12.86 1.56 17.99
N TYR A 190 12.48 0.97 16.86
CA TYR A 190 12.83 -0.42 16.53
C TYR A 190 14.34 -0.62 16.50
N GLU A 191 15.10 0.23 15.83
CA GLU A 191 16.55 0.18 15.77
C GLU A 191 17.19 0.16 17.17
N ARG A 192 16.81 1.08 18.06
CA ARG A 192 17.33 1.14 19.43
C ARG A 192 17.04 -0.12 20.24
N GLN A 193 15.95 -0.80 19.96
CA GLN A 193 15.59 -2.04 20.64
C GLN A 193 16.18 -3.28 19.96
N ALA A 194 16.48 -3.19 18.67
CA ALA A 194 17.12 -4.27 17.93
C ALA A 194 18.61 -4.43 18.29
N ALA A 195 19.37 -3.32 18.34
CA ALA A 195 20.77 -3.33 18.78
C ALA A 195 21.18 -1.98 19.40
N THR A 196 22.16 -2.04 20.33
CA THR A 196 22.80 -0.82 20.81
C THR A 196 23.78 -0.27 19.76
N ARG A 197 24.10 1.03 19.81
CA ARG A 197 25.11 1.61 18.92
C ARG A 197 26.49 0.97 19.08
N ASP A 198 26.83 0.61 20.30
CA ASP A 198 28.13 -0.02 20.59
C ASP A 198 28.23 -1.42 19.99
N ALA A 199 27.12 -2.16 19.95
CA ALA A 199 27.07 -3.49 19.33
C ALA A 199 27.02 -3.43 17.79
N LEU A 200 26.42 -2.36 17.21
CA LEU A 200 26.19 -2.28 15.77
C LEU A 200 27.50 -2.28 14.96
N GLY A 201 28.52 -1.59 15.41
CA GLY A 201 29.81 -1.56 14.74
C GLY A 201 30.44 -2.93 14.59
N PRO A 202 30.68 -3.67 15.69
CA PRO A 202 31.14 -5.04 15.64
C PRO A 202 30.24 -6.01 14.86
N LEU A 203 28.90 -5.87 14.92
CA LEU A 203 27.96 -6.65 14.10
C LEU A 203 28.17 -6.40 12.61
N PHE A 204 28.39 -5.14 12.23
CA PHE A 204 28.66 -4.79 10.84
C PHE A 204 30.00 -5.38 10.36
N ASP A 205 31.03 -5.32 11.19
CA ASP A 205 32.36 -5.86 10.87
C ASP A 205 32.29 -7.38 10.68
N LEU A 206 31.61 -8.10 11.59
CA LEU A 206 31.38 -9.52 11.46
C LEU A 206 30.63 -9.89 10.17
N ASN A 207 29.65 -9.09 9.79
CA ASN A 207 28.86 -9.32 8.57
C ASN A 207 29.74 -9.33 7.30
N ILE A 208 30.76 -8.48 7.25
CA ILE A 208 31.74 -8.46 6.17
C ILE A 208 32.70 -9.65 6.25
N GLU A 209 33.05 -10.10 7.45
CA GLU A 209 34.00 -11.20 7.66
C GLU A 209 33.37 -12.58 7.41
N MET A 210 32.04 -12.72 7.52
CA MET A 210 31.37 -14.02 7.33
C MET A 210 31.53 -14.55 5.90
N ASP A 211 32.00 -15.77 5.80
CA ASP A 211 32.19 -16.51 4.54
C ASP A 211 31.81 -17.98 4.69
N ALA A 212 30.64 -18.33 4.19
CA ALA A 212 30.09 -19.69 4.19
C ALA A 212 30.30 -20.41 2.83
N ARG A 213 31.11 -19.86 1.89
CA ARG A 213 31.32 -20.49 0.57
C ARG A 213 31.95 -21.89 0.68
N GLY A 214 32.82 -22.10 1.68
CA GLY A 214 33.39 -23.39 1.93
C GLY A 214 32.43 -24.47 2.43
N ALA A 215 31.26 -24.08 2.93
CA ALA A 215 30.22 -24.97 3.39
C ALA A 215 29.25 -25.41 2.27
N LEU A 216 29.15 -24.67 1.16
CA LEU A 216 28.20 -24.94 0.08
C LEU A 216 28.28 -26.39 -0.49
N PRO A 217 29.44 -27.01 -0.65
CA PRO A 217 29.51 -28.42 -1.10
C PRO A 217 28.89 -29.44 -0.16
N HIS A 218 28.56 -29.05 1.08
CA HIS A 218 27.96 -29.90 2.11
C HIS A 218 26.49 -29.64 2.35
N VAL A 219 25.86 -28.74 1.55
CA VAL A 219 24.43 -28.49 1.60
C VAL A 219 23.72 -29.59 0.79
N GLU A 220 22.97 -30.44 1.46
CA GLU A 220 22.31 -31.61 0.85
C GLU A 220 20.83 -31.38 0.55
N CYS A 221 20.19 -30.36 1.17
CA CYS A 221 18.79 -30.03 0.97
C CYS A 221 18.57 -29.17 -0.27
N PRO A 222 17.33 -29.13 -0.83
CA PRO A 222 16.96 -28.18 -1.86
C PRO A 222 17.16 -26.73 -1.41
N VAL A 223 17.57 -25.84 -2.36
CA VAL A 223 17.85 -24.43 -2.06
C VAL A 223 17.01 -23.51 -2.95
N LEU A 224 16.32 -22.57 -2.33
CA LEU A 224 15.67 -21.45 -3.00
C LEU A 224 16.42 -20.15 -2.69
N ILE A 225 16.89 -19.46 -3.71
CA ILE A 225 17.46 -18.12 -3.57
C ILE A 225 16.42 -17.10 -4.07
N LEU A 226 16.08 -16.11 -3.23
CA LEU A 226 15.17 -15.02 -3.54
C LEU A 226 15.92 -13.70 -3.45
N HIS A 227 15.88 -12.89 -4.51
CA HIS A 227 16.61 -11.63 -4.51
C HIS A 227 15.88 -10.57 -5.34
N ARG A 228 15.84 -9.33 -4.86
CA ARG A 228 15.34 -8.21 -5.66
C ARG A 228 16.45 -7.64 -6.54
N GLU A 229 16.13 -7.38 -7.81
CA GLU A 229 17.11 -6.95 -8.82
C GLU A 229 17.81 -5.64 -8.44
N GLY A 230 17.10 -4.71 -7.81
CA GLY A 230 17.59 -3.40 -7.41
C GLY A 230 18.05 -3.30 -5.96
N ASP A 231 18.22 -4.41 -5.23
CA ASP A 231 18.70 -4.41 -3.85
C ASP A 231 20.05 -3.68 -3.72
N ARG A 232 20.07 -2.60 -2.93
CA ARG A 232 21.24 -1.74 -2.75
C ARG A 232 22.10 -2.13 -1.56
N VAL A 233 21.64 -3.05 -0.73
CA VAL A 233 22.34 -3.54 0.46
C VAL A 233 23.20 -4.74 0.11
N VAL A 234 22.58 -5.72 -0.53
CA VAL A 234 23.26 -6.90 -1.08
C VAL A 234 22.97 -6.93 -2.59
N PRO A 235 23.95 -6.59 -3.41
CA PRO A 235 23.76 -6.64 -4.88
C PRO A 235 23.38 -8.03 -5.37
N VAL A 236 22.43 -8.14 -6.30
CA VAL A 236 21.92 -9.41 -6.85
C VAL A 236 23.04 -10.30 -7.43
N GLU A 237 24.15 -9.72 -7.84
CA GLU A 237 25.35 -10.44 -8.30
C GLU A 237 25.91 -11.40 -7.24
N ARG A 238 25.72 -11.09 -5.95
CA ARG A 238 26.12 -11.98 -4.85
C ARG A 238 25.24 -13.24 -4.78
N ALA A 239 23.95 -13.08 -5.01
CA ALA A 239 23.03 -14.21 -5.13
C ALA A 239 23.36 -15.09 -6.34
N ARG A 240 23.67 -14.47 -7.49
CA ARG A 240 24.11 -15.17 -8.73
C ARG A 240 25.43 -15.92 -8.52
N GLU A 241 26.38 -15.35 -7.77
CA GLU A 241 27.61 -16.03 -7.36
C GLU A 241 27.32 -17.26 -6.51
N THR A 242 26.44 -17.12 -5.50
CA THR A 242 26.03 -18.24 -4.63
C THR A 242 25.33 -19.35 -5.42
N LEU A 243 24.43 -18.98 -6.35
CA LEU A 243 23.81 -19.93 -7.27
C LEU A 243 24.86 -20.73 -8.06
N ARG A 244 25.83 -20.03 -8.67
CA ARG A 244 26.89 -20.67 -9.46
C ARG A 244 27.69 -21.68 -8.62
N LEU A 245 28.06 -21.30 -7.41
CA LEU A 245 28.81 -22.16 -6.50
C LEU A 245 28.00 -23.41 -6.06
N LEU A 246 26.72 -23.25 -5.77
CA LEU A 246 25.82 -24.36 -5.45
C LEU A 246 25.61 -25.30 -6.65
N VAL A 247 25.43 -24.77 -7.85
CA VAL A 247 25.33 -25.58 -9.08
C VAL A 247 26.65 -26.36 -9.32
N GLU A 248 27.80 -25.72 -9.15
CA GLU A 248 29.12 -26.39 -9.25
C GLU A 248 29.31 -27.49 -8.21
N ALA A 249 28.70 -27.32 -7.01
CA ALA A 249 28.65 -28.32 -5.96
C ALA A 249 27.64 -29.45 -6.21
N GLY A 250 26.78 -29.32 -7.23
CA GLY A 250 25.75 -30.31 -7.58
C GLY A 250 24.46 -30.22 -6.76
N ALA A 251 24.23 -29.11 -6.06
CA ALA A 251 23.03 -28.90 -5.27
C ALA A 251 21.78 -28.69 -6.15
N ASP A 252 20.61 -29.09 -5.62
CA ASP A 252 19.31 -28.73 -6.19
C ASP A 252 18.97 -27.28 -5.79
N VAL A 253 19.20 -26.32 -6.70
CA VAL A 253 19.09 -24.90 -6.40
C VAL A 253 18.34 -24.15 -7.49
N ARG A 254 17.48 -23.20 -7.05
CA ARG A 254 16.76 -22.27 -7.91
C ARG A 254 16.95 -20.84 -7.42
N LEU A 255 17.24 -19.91 -8.33
CA LEU A 255 17.21 -18.46 -8.09
C LEU A 255 15.94 -17.86 -8.71
N VAL A 256 15.24 -17.05 -7.94
CA VAL A 256 14.14 -16.20 -8.39
C VAL A 256 14.54 -14.75 -8.16
N GLU A 257 14.72 -14.02 -9.23
CA GLU A 257 14.95 -12.58 -9.20
C GLU A 257 13.59 -11.88 -9.25
N LEU A 258 13.34 -10.98 -8.31
CA LEU A 258 12.09 -10.24 -8.16
C LEU A 258 12.32 -8.76 -8.49
N PRO A 259 11.34 -8.07 -9.09
CA PRO A 259 11.45 -6.64 -9.31
C PRO A 259 11.46 -5.87 -7.98
N GLY A 260 12.10 -4.68 -7.97
CA GLY A 260 12.13 -3.76 -6.82
C GLY A 260 13.52 -3.55 -6.24
N ASP A 261 13.60 -2.53 -5.37
CA ASP A 261 14.85 -2.02 -4.79
C ASP A 261 14.96 -2.29 -3.28
N ASP A 262 13.91 -2.83 -2.65
CA ASP A 262 13.86 -3.04 -1.20
C ASP A 262 14.67 -4.26 -0.78
N HIS A 263 15.43 -4.12 0.31
CA HIS A 263 16.16 -5.23 0.93
C HIS A 263 15.30 -5.96 1.96
N PHE A 264 14.43 -5.23 2.69
CA PHE A 264 13.57 -5.85 3.71
C PHE A 264 12.44 -6.65 3.07
N SER A 265 12.22 -7.88 3.58
CA SER A 265 11.17 -8.80 3.15
C SER A 265 9.78 -8.17 3.11
N PHE A 266 9.42 -7.43 4.15
CA PHE A 266 8.10 -6.82 4.34
C PHE A 266 7.83 -5.58 3.49
N ALA A 267 8.82 -5.09 2.73
CA ALA A 267 8.70 -3.93 1.85
C ALA A 267 8.46 -4.33 0.39
N GLY A 268 7.94 -3.40 -0.42
CA GLY A 268 7.66 -3.64 -1.84
C GLY A 268 6.60 -4.72 -2.08
N ASP A 269 6.74 -5.48 -3.16
CA ASP A 269 5.85 -6.62 -3.43
C ASP A 269 6.26 -7.83 -2.56
N PHE A 270 5.80 -7.79 -1.33
CA PHE A 270 6.00 -8.88 -0.37
C PHE A 270 5.21 -10.14 -0.74
N ASP A 271 4.05 -10.00 -1.36
CA ASP A 271 3.18 -11.12 -1.68
C ASP A 271 3.81 -12.06 -2.71
N ALA A 272 4.48 -11.51 -3.73
CA ALA A 272 5.23 -12.30 -4.71
C ALA A 272 6.36 -13.10 -4.05
N LEU A 273 7.08 -12.48 -3.10
CA LEU A 273 8.14 -13.14 -2.34
C LEU A 273 7.58 -14.28 -1.47
N ALA A 274 6.50 -14.02 -0.73
CA ALA A 274 5.87 -15.01 0.14
C ALA A 274 5.29 -16.20 -0.65
N ASP A 275 4.79 -15.96 -1.87
CA ASP A 275 4.27 -17.02 -2.75
C ASP A 275 5.38 -17.98 -3.22
N GLU A 276 6.58 -17.47 -3.48
CA GLU A 276 7.73 -18.32 -3.82
C GLU A 276 8.16 -19.18 -2.63
N ILE A 277 8.14 -18.61 -1.40
CA ILE A 277 8.44 -19.37 -0.17
C ILE A 277 7.37 -20.43 0.08
N GLU A 278 6.08 -20.09 -0.04
CA GLU A 278 5.00 -21.06 0.14
C GLU A 278 5.09 -22.20 -0.89
N ARG A 279 5.33 -21.86 -2.17
CA ARG A 279 5.50 -22.87 -3.23
C ARG A 279 6.68 -23.80 -2.97
N PHE A 280 7.79 -23.25 -2.51
CA PHE A 280 8.99 -24.03 -2.21
C PHE A 280 8.79 -24.98 -1.03
N THR A 281 8.12 -24.51 0.03
CA THR A 281 7.99 -25.28 1.29
C THR A 281 6.80 -26.23 1.29
N THR A 282 5.71 -25.93 0.57
CA THR A 282 4.46 -26.72 0.57
C THR A 282 4.17 -27.41 -0.75
N GLY A 283 4.90 -27.09 -1.83
CA GLY A 283 4.66 -27.55 -3.19
C GLY A 283 3.54 -26.82 -3.93
N THR A 284 2.74 -26.01 -3.25
CA THR A 284 1.62 -25.27 -3.83
C THR A 284 1.56 -23.86 -3.24
N VAL A 285 1.02 -22.93 -3.99
CA VAL A 285 0.56 -21.65 -3.43
C VAL A 285 -0.93 -21.79 -3.19
N ARG A 286 -1.38 -21.59 -1.97
CA ARG A 286 -2.81 -21.54 -1.70
C ARG A 286 -3.43 -20.47 -2.59
N GLU A 287 -4.54 -20.82 -3.28
CA GLU A 287 -5.41 -19.76 -3.78
C GLU A 287 -5.74 -18.90 -2.56
N ARG A 288 -5.07 -17.77 -2.48
CA ARG A 288 -5.56 -16.73 -1.59
C ARG A 288 -6.98 -16.49 -2.07
N PRO A 289 -8.01 -16.53 -1.18
CA PRO A 289 -9.18 -15.75 -1.50
C PRO A 289 -8.57 -14.41 -1.89
N ALA A 290 -8.65 -14.04 -3.17
CA ALA A 290 -8.11 -12.77 -3.66
C ALA A 290 -8.42 -11.82 -2.54
N VAL A 291 -7.44 -11.23 -1.85
CA VAL A 291 -7.68 -10.29 -0.72
C VAL A 291 -8.76 -9.46 -1.31
N ALA A 292 -10.01 -9.66 -0.87
CA ALA A 292 -11.18 -9.23 -1.64
C ALA A 292 -10.85 -7.80 -1.84
N ALA A 293 -10.45 -7.46 -3.05
CA ALA A 293 -9.79 -6.21 -3.30
C ALA A 293 -10.80 -5.25 -2.76
N HIS A 294 -10.51 -4.69 -1.56
CA HIS A 294 -11.53 -3.97 -0.82
C HIS A 294 -12.10 -3.04 -1.83
N HIS A 295 -13.31 -3.33 -2.29
CA HIS A 295 -13.89 -2.60 -3.40
C HIS A 295 -14.31 -1.26 -2.83
N ALA A 296 -13.37 -0.31 -2.93
CA ALA A 296 -13.65 1.05 -2.55
C ALA A 296 -14.45 1.71 -3.68
N GLU A 297 -15.64 2.15 -3.35
CA GLU A 297 -16.51 2.92 -4.25
C GLU A 297 -16.63 4.34 -3.69
N VAL A 298 -16.39 5.34 -4.55
CA VAL A 298 -16.56 6.76 -4.22
C VAL A 298 -17.71 7.31 -5.04
N ARG A 299 -18.76 7.75 -4.36
CA ARG A 299 -19.94 8.38 -4.96
C ARG A 299 -19.84 9.88 -4.76
N THR A 300 -19.95 10.60 -5.86
CA THR A 300 -19.81 12.07 -5.91
C THR A 300 -20.93 12.77 -6.65
N LEU A 301 -21.75 12.04 -7.40
CA LEU A 301 -22.94 12.56 -8.07
C LEU A 301 -24.14 12.53 -7.10
N GLY A 302 -24.74 13.69 -6.83
CA GLY A 302 -25.85 13.84 -5.89
C GLY A 302 -25.47 13.86 -4.41
N GLY A 303 -24.18 13.68 -4.07
CA GLY A 303 -23.69 13.66 -2.69
C GLY A 303 -22.21 13.29 -2.60
N PHE A 304 -21.70 13.03 -1.38
CA PHE A 304 -20.38 12.47 -1.18
C PHE A 304 -20.42 11.31 -0.20
N GLU A 305 -20.23 10.12 -0.71
CA GLU A 305 -20.16 8.88 0.05
C GLU A 305 -18.96 8.05 -0.38
N VAL A 306 -18.39 7.30 0.56
CA VAL A 306 -17.37 6.30 0.29
C VAL A 306 -17.83 4.99 0.90
N LEU A 307 -17.83 3.94 0.10
CA LEU A 307 -18.17 2.59 0.53
C LEU A 307 -16.93 1.70 0.37
N VAL A 308 -16.75 0.81 1.32
CA VAL A 308 -15.76 -0.26 1.25
C VAL A 308 -16.52 -1.57 1.41
N ASP A 309 -16.41 -2.46 0.44
CA ASP A 309 -17.16 -3.72 0.39
C ASP A 309 -18.69 -3.53 0.53
N GLY A 310 -19.20 -2.43 -0.03
CA GLY A 310 -20.62 -2.06 0.03
C GLY A 310 -21.07 -1.45 1.36
N ILE A 311 -20.17 -1.27 2.32
CA ILE A 311 -20.46 -0.65 3.63
C ILE A 311 -19.97 0.79 3.62
N GLN A 312 -20.87 1.73 3.95
CA GLN A 312 -20.52 3.14 4.01
C GLN A 312 -19.48 3.42 5.12
N VAL A 313 -18.38 4.09 4.77
CA VAL A 313 -17.34 4.50 5.70
C VAL A 313 -17.85 5.66 6.57
N PRO A 314 -17.95 5.48 7.88
CA PRO A 314 -18.45 6.53 8.77
C PRO A 314 -17.46 7.71 8.86
N THR A 315 -17.98 8.91 9.12
CA THR A 315 -17.18 10.13 9.19
C THR A 315 -16.07 10.06 10.25
N SER A 316 -16.24 9.25 11.30
CA SER A 316 -15.25 9.05 12.36
C SER A 316 -13.98 8.35 11.91
N GLU A 317 -14.02 7.53 10.85
CA GLU A 317 -12.86 6.80 10.33
C GLU A 317 -11.90 7.68 9.52
N TRP A 318 -12.36 8.85 9.07
CA TRP A 318 -11.53 9.76 8.28
C TRP A 318 -10.47 10.52 9.10
N GLY A 319 -10.57 10.52 10.42
CA GLY A 319 -9.69 11.28 11.31
C GLY A 319 -9.82 12.81 11.18
N SER A 320 -10.13 13.35 10.00
CA SER A 320 -10.33 14.78 9.80
C SER A 320 -11.23 15.12 8.59
N LYS A 321 -11.84 16.30 8.62
CA LYS A 321 -12.55 16.84 7.45
C LYS A 321 -11.60 17.06 6.26
N ARG A 322 -10.33 17.40 6.54
CA ARG A 322 -9.31 17.66 5.49
C ARG A 322 -8.99 16.42 4.66
N ALA A 323 -8.98 15.24 5.26
CA ALA A 323 -8.80 13.99 4.51
C ALA A 323 -9.94 13.78 3.49
N ARG A 324 -11.20 14.08 3.86
CA ARG A 324 -12.33 14.03 2.93
C ARG A 324 -12.22 15.08 1.82
N THR A 325 -11.83 16.31 2.16
CA THR A 325 -11.60 17.38 1.17
C THR A 325 -10.47 17.00 0.21
N LEU A 326 -9.40 16.40 0.72
CA LEU A 326 -8.30 15.88 -0.10
C LEU A 326 -8.82 14.84 -1.13
N LEU A 327 -9.58 13.84 -0.68
CA LEU A 327 -10.13 12.85 -1.61
C LEU A 327 -11.05 13.49 -2.65
N LYS A 328 -11.98 14.37 -2.25
CA LYS A 328 -12.86 15.09 -3.18
C LYS A 328 -12.06 15.83 -4.26
N ARG A 329 -10.95 16.52 -3.88
CA ARG A 329 -10.07 17.22 -4.85
C ARG A 329 -9.38 16.24 -5.80
N LEU A 330 -8.94 15.07 -5.31
CA LEU A 330 -8.32 14.05 -6.15
C LEU A 330 -9.32 13.40 -7.12
N VAL A 331 -10.56 13.17 -6.68
CA VAL A 331 -11.65 12.73 -7.59
C VAL A 331 -11.94 13.77 -8.66
N ALA A 332 -12.03 15.06 -8.29
CA ALA A 332 -12.22 16.12 -9.26
C ALA A 332 -11.07 16.27 -10.27
N ALA A 333 -9.90 15.73 -9.96
CA ALA A 333 -8.78 15.65 -10.89
C ALA A 333 -8.85 14.46 -11.86
N GLN A 334 -9.83 13.54 -11.70
CA GLN A 334 -10.10 12.46 -12.66
C GLN A 334 -8.81 11.66 -13.03
N GLY A 335 -8.02 11.27 -12.01
CA GLY A 335 -6.76 10.54 -12.18
C GLY A 335 -5.54 11.39 -12.59
N TRP A 336 -5.73 12.67 -12.94
CA TRP A 336 -4.61 13.57 -13.23
C TRP A 336 -3.84 13.92 -11.95
N PRO A 337 -2.50 14.07 -12.04
CA PRO A 337 -1.69 14.46 -10.90
C PRO A 337 -2.03 15.89 -10.42
N VAL A 338 -2.20 16.05 -9.11
CA VAL A 338 -2.35 17.34 -8.43
C VAL A 338 -1.06 17.64 -7.67
N THR A 339 -0.55 18.86 -7.73
CA THR A 339 0.69 19.21 -7.03
C THR A 339 0.49 19.25 -5.52
N ARG A 340 1.54 18.88 -4.76
CA ARG A 340 1.50 18.95 -3.30
C ARG A 340 1.27 20.37 -2.79
N ASP A 341 1.81 21.38 -3.48
CA ASP A 341 1.64 22.79 -3.12
C ASP A 341 0.18 23.21 -3.28
N GLU A 342 -0.49 22.82 -4.38
CA GLU A 342 -1.92 23.07 -4.57
C GLU A 342 -2.78 22.41 -3.47
N LEU A 343 -2.45 21.17 -3.09
CA LEU A 343 -3.16 20.48 -2.02
C LEU A 343 -2.92 21.14 -0.66
N ILE A 344 -1.72 21.65 -0.42
CA ILE A 344 -1.40 22.39 0.80
C ILE A 344 -2.20 23.70 0.85
N ASP A 345 -2.22 24.46 -0.24
CA ASP A 345 -2.96 25.72 -0.31
C ASP A 345 -4.46 25.51 -0.13
N LEU A 346 -4.99 24.42 -0.68
CA LEU A 346 -6.39 24.02 -0.49
C LEU A 346 -6.73 23.71 0.98
N LEU A 347 -5.88 22.89 1.62
CA LEU A 347 -6.19 22.37 2.96
C LEU A 347 -5.81 23.33 4.09
N TRP A 348 -4.88 24.26 3.84
CA TRP A 348 -4.40 25.26 4.81
C TRP A 348 -4.17 26.61 4.14
N PRO A 349 -5.23 27.28 3.64
CA PRO A 349 -5.09 28.51 2.88
C PRO A 349 -4.39 29.61 3.70
N GLY A 350 -3.33 30.19 3.11
CA GLY A 350 -2.58 31.29 3.71
C GLY A 350 -1.68 30.92 4.91
N GLU A 351 -1.56 29.64 5.28
CA GLU A 351 -0.69 29.21 6.36
C GLU A 351 0.75 29.02 5.86
N LEU A 352 1.70 29.71 6.49
CA LEU A 352 3.14 29.60 6.18
C LEU A 352 3.82 28.76 7.27
N SER A 353 4.09 27.50 7.00
CA SER A 353 4.77 26.59 7.93
C SER A 353 5.62 25.56 7.17
N ASN A 354 6.84 25.33 7.66
CA ASN A 354 7.71 24.27 7.14
C ASN A 354 7.23 22.84 7.46
N ARG A 355 6.11 22.71 8.23
CA ARG A 355 5.50 21.42 8.59
C ARG A 355 4.30 21.05 7.74
N LEU A 356 3.91 21.85 6.73
CA LEU A 356 2.72 21.59 5.92
C LEU A 356 2.82 20.30 5.10
N ASN A 357 4.01 19.97 4.59
CA ASN A 357 4.23 18.69 3.91
C ASN A 357 4.00 17.49 4.83
N ALA A 358 4.47 17.55 6.08
CA ALA A 358 4.22 16.50 7.06
C ALA A 358 2.72 16.38 7.39
N ARG A 359 2.03 17.52 7.52
CA ARG A 359 0.57 17.53 7.75
C ARG A 359 -0.22 17.00 6.56
N LEU A 360 0.21 17.27 5.31
CA LEU A 360 -0.38 16.69 4.11
C LEU A 360 -0.22 15.17 4.09
N SER A 361 0.96 14.67 4.44
CA SER A 361 1.22 13.22 4.50
C SER A 361 0.32 12.51 5.51
N VAL A 362 -0.02 13.14 6.65
CA VAL A 362 -1.03 12.60 7.60
C VAL A 362 -2.40 12.47 6.94
N GLN A 363 -2.82 13.47 6.13
CA GLN A 363 -4.11 13.39 5.42
C GLN A 363 -4.07 12.30 4.33
N LEU A 364 -2.95 12.18 3.60
CA LEU A 364 -2.75 11.13 2.61
C LEU A 364 -2.81 9.74 3.23
N SER A 365 -2.18 9.54 4.39
CA SER A 365 -2.24 8.27 5.13
C SER A 365 -3.68 7.93 5.55
N ALA A 366 -4.47 8.92 5.97
CA ALA A 366 -5.88 8.71 6.30
C ALA A 366 -6.70 8.28 5.08
N VAL A 367 -6.50 8.93 3.92
CA VAL A 367 -7.18 8.55 2.66
C VAL A 367 -6.75 7.15 2.20
N ARG A 368 -5.43 6.85 2.22
CA ARG A 368 -4.90 5.52 1.85
C ARG A 368 -5.47 4.41 2.72
N ARG A 369 -5.59 4.64 4.01
CA ARG A 369 -6.19 3.66 4.93
C ARG A 369 -7.65 3.36 4.57
N VAL A 370 -8.45 4.39 4.22
CA VAL A 370 -9.86 4.23 3.83
C VAL A 370 -9.99 3.57 2.46
N LEU A 371 -9.14 3.94 1.49
CA LEU A 371 -9.20 3.43 0.11
C LEU A 371 -8.22 2.27 -0.17
N HIS A 372 -7.64 1.67 0.88
CA HIS A 372 -6.74 0.52 0.75
C HIS A 372 -5.63 0.69 -0.30
N GLY A 373 -5.03 1.89 -0.36
CA GLY A 373 -3.87 2.15 -1.21
C GLY A 373 -4.13 2.83 -2.56
N ALA A 374 -5.39 3.15 -2.91
CA ALA A 374 -5.74 3.78 -4.19
C ALA A 374 -5.20 5.22 -4.41
N VAL A 375 -4.29 5.70 -3.57
CA VAL A 375 -3.67 7.03 -3.71
C VAL A 375 -2.17 6.88 -3.96
N VAL A 376 -1.75 7.27 -5.16
CA VAL A 376 -0.35 7.31 -5.59
C VAL A 376 0.21 8.71 -5.36
N ALA A 377 1.35 8.81 -4.70
CA ALA A 377 2.02 10.08 -4.44
C ALA A 377 3.53 9.95 -4.66
N ASP A 378 4.12 10.98 -5.26
CA ASP A 378 5.55 11.15 -5.38
C ASP A 378 6.02 12.41 -4.61
N ARG A 379 7.26 12.87 -4.89
CA ARG A 379 7.85 14.04 -4.22
C ARG A 379 7.12 15.35 -4.53
N SER A 380 6.41 15.45 -5.64
CA SER A 380 5.82 16.68 -6.17
C SER A 380 4.32 16.60 -6.37
N THR A 381 3.77 15.42 -6.60
CA THR A 381 2.37 15.24 -7.00
C THR A 381 1.66 14.11 -6.25
N VAL A 382 0.33 14.16 -6.29
CA VAL A 382 -0.58 13.14 -5.76
C VAL A 382 -1.68 12.90 -6.79
N ARG A 383 -2.03 11.64 -7.06
CA ARG A 383 -3.17 11.28 -7.91
C ARG A 383 -3.99 10.14 -7.31
N LEU A 384 -5.24 10.06 -7.68
CA LEU A 384 -6.08 8.89 -7.43
C LEU A 384 -5.80 7.83 -8.50
N ASP A 385 -5.66 6.58 -8.08
CA ASP A 385 -5.52 5.44 -8.98
C ASP A 385 -6.91 4.87 -9.29
N LEU A 386 -7.42 5.21 -10.48
CA LEU A 386 -8.75 4.84 -10.92
C LEU A 386 -8.90 3.34 -11.24
N ASP A 387 -7.80 2.62 -11.38
CA ASP A 387 -7.82 1.15 -11.51
C ASP A 387 -8.03 0.46 -10.14
N ALA A 388 -7.70 1.15 -9.04
CA ALA A 388 -7.77 0.64 -7.68
C ALA A 388 -9.02 1.11 -6.90
N VAL A 389 -9.83 2.02 -7.46
CA VAL A 389 -11.04 2.56 -6.82
C VAL A 389 -12.12 2.84 -7.86
N ASP A 390 -13.34 2.44 -7.55
CA ASP A 390 -14.49 2.73 -8.40
C ASP A 390 -15.06 4.12 -8.07
N VAL A 391 -15.14 5.00 -9.07
CA VAL A 391 -15.69 6.36 -8.94
C VAL A 391 -16.92 6.48 -9.81
N ASP A 392 -18.06 6.83 -9.20
CA ASP A 392 -19.34 6.96 -9.92
C ASP A 392 -19.27 7.96 -11.06
N LEU A 393 -18.57 9.07 -10.90
CA LEU A 393 -18.35 10.07 -11.96
C LEU A 393 -17.66 9.46 -13.18
N GLU A 394 -16.63 8.63 -12.98
CA GLU A 394 -15.89 8.00 -14.08
C GLU A 394 -16.75 6.98 -14.82
N ARG A 395 -17.46 6.10 -14.07
CA ARG A 395 -18.42 5.16 -14.67
C ARG A 395 -19.48 5.87 -15.47
N TRP A 396 -20.07 6.93 -14.90
CA TRP A 396 -21.09 7.72 -15.55
C TRP A 396 -20.54 8.44 -16.79
N SER A 397 -19.32 8.96 -16.69
CA SER A 397 -18.64 9.64 -17.82
C SER A 397 -18.32 8.70 -18.99
N ALA A 398 -18.23 7.41 -18.77
CA ALA A 398 -18.01 6.39 -19.80
C ALA A 398 -19.31 5.96 -20.53
N LEU A 399 -20.50 6.31 -20.03
CA LEU A 399 -21.77 5.94 -20.65
C LEU A 399 -21.92 6.61 -22.02
N VAL A 400 -22.45 5.91 -23.02
CA VAL A 400 -22.67 6.44 -24.38
C VAL A 400 -24.14 6.57 -24.73
N ASP A 401 -25.01 5.78 -24.06
CA ASP A 401 -26.45 5.82 -24.27
C ASP A 401 -27.08 6.96 -23.48
N ASP A 402 -27.88 7.80 -24.14
CA ASP A 402 -28.47 8.99 -23.52
C ASP A 402 -29.45 8.62 -22.37
N ALA A 403 -30.20 7.55 -22.50
CA ALA A 403 -31.08 7.09 -21.43
C ALA A 403 -30.29 6.63 -20.21
N ALA A 404 -29.20 5.87 -20.41
CA ALA A 404 -28.30 5.45 -19.33
C ALA A 404 -27.61 6.65 -18.65
N VAL A 405 -27.20 7.67 -19.43
CA VAL A 405 -26.61 8.92 -18.89
C VAL A 405 -27.63 9.62 -17.98
N VAL A 406 -28.88 9.71 -18.43
CA VAL A 406 -29.97 10.35 -17.66
C VAL A 406 -30.31 9.56 -16.40
N ASP A 407 -30.45 8.26 -16.50
CA ASP A 407 -30.82 7.40 -15.37
C ASP A 407 -29.68 7.29 -14.33
N GLY A 408 -28.43 7.36 -14.80
CA GLY A 408 -27.23 7.31 -13.95
C GLY A 408 -26.83 8.65 -13.30
N TYR A 409 -27.58 9.76 -13.53
CA TYR A 409 -27.31 11.06 -12.93
C TYR A 409 -28.25 11.35 -11.76
N PRO A 410 -27.87 11.06 -10.51
CA PRO A 410 -28.72 11.33 -9.35
C PRO A 410 -28.75 12.81 -8.94
N GLY A 411 -27.80 13.61 -9.41
CA GLY A 411 -27.66 15.04 -9.11
C GLY A 411 -26.26 15.58 -9.39
N ASP A 412 -26.04 16.82 -9.02
CA ASP A 412 -24.78 17.53 -9.27
C ASP A 412 -23.57 16.86 -8.62
N PHE A 413 -22.42 17.02 -9.27
CA PHE A 413 -21.13 16.64 -8.68
C PHE A 413 -20.85 17.47 -7.43
N LEU A 414 -20.65 16.78 -6.30
CA LEU A 414 -20.36 17.35 -4.98
C LEU A 414 -21.26 18.54 -4.64
N PRO A 415 -22.57 18.35 -4.45
CA PRO A 415 -23.52 19.42 -4.27
C PRO A 415 -23.30 20.25 -2.99
N ASP A 416 -22.63 19.70 -1.98
CA ASP A 416 -22.29 20.40 -0.74
C ASP A 416 -21.07 21.33 -0.89
N ASP A 417 -20.29 21.19 -1.98
CA ASP A 417 -19.05 21.92 -2.22
C ASP A 417 -19.22 22.97 -3.34
N VAL A 418 -20.38 23.64 -3.41
CA VAL A 418 -20.72 24.59 -4.49
C VAL A 418 -19.83 25.81 -4.56
N TYR A 419 -19.20 26.19 -3.46
CA TYR A 419 -18.32 27.34 -3.35
C TYR A 419 -16.84 27.03 -3.62
N GLU A 420 -16.54 25.77 -3.91
CA GLU A 420 -15.18 25.31 -4.17
C GLU A 420 -14.88 25.41 -5.68
N ASP A 421 -14.06 26.38 -6.06
CA ASP A 421 -13.73 26.67 -7.48
C ASP A 421 -13.19 25.44 -8.22
N TRP A 422 -12.39 24.59 -7.53
CA TRP A 422 -11.81 23.37 -8.12
C TRP A 422 -12.85 22.31 -8.52
N SER A 423 -14.07 22.37 -7.98
CA SER A 423 -15.17 21.45 -8.32
C SER A 423 -16.11 21.99 -9.40
N ALA A 424 -16.08 23.30 -9.65
CA ALA A 424 -17.04 24.00 -10.52
C ALA A 424 -16.97 23.50 -11.98
N GLY A 425 -15.76 23.30 -12.51
CA GLY A 425 -15.56 22.82 -13.88
C GLY A 425 -16.21 21.45 -14.10
N VAL A 426 -15.91 20.48 -13.25
CA VAL A 426 -16.45 19.12 -13.33
C VAL A 426 -17.97 19.11 -13.14
N ARG A 427 -18.48 19.89 -12.19
CA ARG A 427 -19.93 20.03 -11.95
C ARG A 427 -20.66 20.57 -13.18
N ASN A 428 -20.12 21.62 -13.78
CA ASN A 428 -20.73 22.24 -14.96
C ASN A 428 -20.70 21.30 -16.18
N GLU A 429 -19.62 20.56 -16.36
CA GLU A 429 -19.51 19.58 -17.44
C GLU A 429 -20.51 18.43 -17.26
N ALA A 430 -20.60 17.85 -16.05
CA ALA A 430 -21.54 16.80 -15.73
C ALA A 430 -23.00 17.27 -15.93
N ARG A 431 -23.33 18.48 -15.44
CA ARG A 431 -24.64 19.09 -15.60
C ARG A 431 -24.99 19.32 -17.08
N SER A 432 -24.08 19.91 -17.87
CA SER A 432 -24.27 20.16 -19.30
C SER A 432 -24.50 18.86 -20.07
N ARG A 433 -23.74 17.81 -19.75
CA ARG A 433 -23.91 16.51 -20.36
C ARG A 433 -25.27 15.89 -20.01
N PHE A 434 -25.66 15.91 -18.73
CA PHE A 434 -26.99 15.44 -18.30
C PHE A 434 -28.09 16.16 -19.05
N VAL A 435 -28.08 17.50 -19.10
CA VAL A 435 -29.11 18.30 -19.77
C VAL A 435 -29.18 17.99 -21.28
N THR A 436 -28.02 17.80 -21.92
CA THR A 436 -27.95 17.46 -23.34
C THR A 436 -28.57 16.09 -23.62
N SER A 437 -28.23 15.07 -22.85
CA SER A 437 -28.81 13.75 -23.00
C SER A 437 -30.30 13.71 -22.62
N ALA A 438 -30.68 14.43 -21.55
CA ALA A 438 -32.08 14.49 -21.12
C ALA A 438 -32.99 15.10 -22.18
N ARG A 439 -32.54 16.14 -22.93
CA ARG A 439 -33.29 16.71 -24.04
C ARG A 439 -33.56 15.71 -25.15
N ARG A 440 -32.57 14.90 -25.53
CA ARG A 440 -32.75 13.86 -26.55
C ARG A 440 -33.75 12.79 -26.09
N VAL A 441 -33.68 12.38 -24.83
CA VAL A 441 -34.65 11.41 -24.26
C VAL A 441 -36.04 12.01 -24.15
N VAL A 442 -36.17 13.34 -23.90
CA VAL A 442 -37.46 14.07 -23.96
C VAL A 442 -38.05 14.03 -25.38
N ASP A 443 -37.25 14.28 -26.42
CA ASP A 443 -37.72 14.25 -27.82
C ASP A 443 -38.21 12.82 -28.20
N GLU A 444 -37.51 11.77 -27.75
CA GLU A 444 -37.94 10.38 -27.95
C GLU A 444 -39.25 10.06 -27.20
N ALA A 445 -39.36 10.49 -25.94
CA ALA A 445 -40.55 10.30 -25.12
C ALA A 445 -41.76 11.08 -25.65
N GLN A 446 -41.56 12.27 -26.18
CA GLN A 446 -42.61 13.05 -26.88
C GLN A 446 -43.12 12.31 -28.13
N THR A 447 -42.19 11.75 -28.91
CA THR A 447 -42.55 10.97 -30.12
C THR A 447 -43.37 9.71 -29.79
N SER A 448 -43.09 9.07 -28.66
CA SER A 448 -43.84 7.91 -28.18
C SER A 448 -45.12 8.23 -27.40
N GLY A 449 -45.36 9.53 -27.08
CA GLY A 449 -46.53 9.99 -26.32
C GLY A 449 -46.42 9.71 -24.79
N ASP A 450 -45.22 9.47 -24.27
CA ASP A 450 -44.98 9.22 -22.84
C ASP A 450 -44.87 10.56 -22.08
N HIS A 451 -46.02 11.18 -21.83
CA HIS A 451 -46.09 12.51 -21.18
C HIS A 451 -45.56 12.49 -19.74
N ASP A 452 -45.68 11.38 -19.02
CA ASP A 452 -45.19 11.26 -17.63
C ASP A 452 -43.66 11.31 -17.60
N ARG A 453 -43.02 10.59 -18.53
CA ARG A 453 -41.57 10.60 -18.67
C ARG A 453 -41.07 11.98 -19.14
N VAL A 454 -41.74 12.61 -20.09
CA VAL A 454 -41.43 13.97 -20.54
C VAL A 454 -41.45 14.95 -19.37
N GLU A 455 -42.54 14.97 -18.59
CA GLU A 455 -42.66 15.87 -17.44
C GLU A 455 -41.54 15.61 -16.42
N SER A 456 -41.30 14.35 -16.05
CA SER A 456 -40.27 13.98 -15.11
C SER A 456 -38.88 14.49 -15.52
N LEU A 457 -38.54 14.30 -16.79
CA LEU A 457 -37.25 14.73 -17.34
C LEU A 457 -37.12 16.26 -17.40
N LEU A 458 -38.16 16.96 -17.85
CA LEU A 458 -38.16 18.42 -17.88
C LEU A 458 -38.00 19.03 -16.49
N ARG A 459 -38.64 18.48 -15.48
CA ARG A 459 -38.45 18.92 -14.09
C ARG A 459 -37.01 18.69 -13.62
N ARG A 460 -36.37 17.54 -13.98
CA ARG A 460 -34.97 17.29 -13.68
C ARG A 460 -34.02 18.24 -14.39
N ILE A 461 -34.30 18.59 -15.66
CA ILE A 461 -33.54 19.63 -16.38
C ILE A 461 -33.61 20.95 -15.62
N LEU A 462 -34.82 21.37 -15.21
CA LEU A 462 -35.03 22.64 -14.50
C LEU A 462 -34.42 22.66 -13.08
N VAL A 463 -34.21 21.50 -12.45
CA VAL A 463 -33.42 21.40 -11.21
C VAL A 463 -31.93 21.57 -11.50
N ALA A 464 -31.43 21.03 -12.62
CA ALA A 464 -30.03 21.17 -13.03
C ALA A 464 -29.72 22.57 -13.58
N ASP A 465 -30.63 23.13 -14.36
CA ASP A 465 -30.56 24.47 -14.94
C ASP A 465 -31.91 25.17 -14.85
N ALA A 466 -32.08 25.97 -13.81
CA ALA A 466 -33.31 26.74 -13.56
C ALA A 466 -33.62 27.78 -14.65
N TYR A 467 -32.63 28.14 -15.47
CA TYR A 467 -32.77 29.14 -16.53
C TYR A 467 -32.97 28.54 -17.93
N ASP A 468 -33.19 27.22 -18.03
CA ASP A 468 -33.43 26.53 -19.29
C ASP A 468 -34.81 26.91 -19.86
N GLU A 469 -34.87 27.96 -20.68
CA GLU A 469 -36.12 28.42 -21.30
C GLU A 469 -36.83 27.33 -22.12
N PRO A 470 -36.16 26.55 -23.00
CA PRO A 470 -36.80 25.47 -23.74
C PRO A 470 -37.50 24.46 -22.83
N ALA A 471 -36.88 24.08 -21.69
CA ALA A 471 -37.47 23.12 -20.75
C ALA A 471 -38.69 23.70 -20.03
N HIS A 472 -38.68 24.99 -19.66
CA HIS A 472 -39.84 25.67 -19.09
C HIS A 472 -41.02 25.64 -20.08
N ARG A 473 -40.80 26.03 -21.33
CA ARG A 473 -41.85 26.07 -22.37
C ARG A 473 -42.39 24.67 -22.65
N ALA A 474 -41.53 23.67 -22.82
CA ALA A 474 -41.93 22.28 -23.04
C ALA A 474 -42.77 21.73 -21.89
N LEU A 475 -42.43 22.06 -20.63
CA LEU A 475 -43.19 21.67 -19.45
C LEU A 475 -44.59 22.25 -19.44
N ILE A 476 -44.74 23.55 -19.78
CA ILE A 476 -46.03 24.21 -19.89
C ILE A 476 -46.90 23.53 -20.95
N VAL A 477 -46.36 23.28 -22.14
CA VAL A 477 -47.07 22.59 -23.24
C VAL A 477 -47.50 21.19 -22.80
N THR A 478 -46.61 20.40 -22.17
CA THR A 478 -46.90 19.04 -21.73
C THR A 478 -48.02 19.00 -20.69
N LEU A 479 -47.99 19.89 -19.70
CA LEU A 479 -49.02 19.99 -18.67
C LEU A 479 -50.35 20.44 -19.24
N HIS A 480 -50.36 21.39 -20.20
CA HIS A 480 -51.55 21.81 -20.90
C HIS A 480 -52.19 20.67 -21.72
N ALA A 481 -51.36 19.96 -22.52
CA ALA A 481 -51.81 18.85 -23.36
C ALA A 481 -52.42 17.70 -22.57
N THR A 482 -51.96 17.45 -21.34
CA THR A 482 -52.49 16.44 -20.41
C THR A 482 -53.70 16.91 -19.60
N GLY A 483 -54.21 18.15 -19.87
CA GLY A 483 -55.38 18.72 -19.21
C GLY A 483 -55.12 19.24 -17.79
N ARG A 484 -53.88 19.31 -17.35
CA ARG A 484 -53.47 19.82 -16.02
C ARG A 484 -53.29 21.34 -16.03
N LEU A 485 -54.37 22.06 -16.41
CA LEU A 485 -54.34 23.50 -16.72
C LEU A 485 -53.87 24.37 -15.53
N GLY A 486 -54.22 23.99 -14.29
CA GLY A 486 -53.78 24.73 -13.10
C GLY A 486 -52.25 24.66 -12.91
N GLU A 487 -51.68 23.48 -13.13
CA GLU A 487 -50.24 23.27 -13.04
C GLU A 487 -49.48 23.90 -14.21
N ALA A 488 -50.06 23.88 -15.40
CA ALA A 488 -49.51 24.57 -16.58
C ALA A 488 -49.39 26.09 -16.33
N ARG A 489 -50.41 26.70 -15.70
CA ARG A 489 -50.35 28.14 -15.33
C ARG A 489 -49.32 28.39 -14.24
N ALA A 490 -49.25 27.56 -13.23
CA ALA A 490 -48.22 27.70 -12.18
C ALA A 490 -46.80 27.56 -12.76
N ALA A 491 -46.57 26.63 -13.72
CA ALA A 491 -45.32 26.51 -14.44
C ALA A 491 -44.99 27.75 -15.28
N HIS A 492 -45.99 28.40 -15.89
CA HIS A 492 -45.81 29.66 -16.62
C HIS A 492 -45.46 30.83 -15.69
N ASP A 493 -46.09 30.91 -14.52
CA ASP A 493 -45.75 31.93 -13.52
C ASP A 493 -44.29 31.78 -13.05
N ALA A 494 -43.83 30.53 -12.83
CA ALA A 494 -42.44 30.24 -12.50
C ALA A 494 -41.47 30.62 -13.64
N TYR A 495 -41.80 30.27 -14.88
CA TYR A 495 -41.05 30.69 -16.06
C TYR A 495 -40.93 32.20 -16.17
N THR A 496 -42.05 32.94 -15.97
CA THR A 496 -42.08 34.41 -16.03
C THR A 496 -41.18 35.02 -14.96
N ALA A 497 -41.18 34.47 -13.73
CA ALA A 497 -40.29 34.92 -12.66
C ALA A 497 -38.81 34.74 -13.03
N VAL A 498 -38.43 33.57 -13.55
CA VAL A 498 -37.05 33.25 -13.97
C VAL A 498 -36.59 34.16 -15.11
N MET A 499 -37.43 34.41 -16.10
CA MET A 499 -37.10 35.35 -17.20
C MET A 499 -36.94 36.79 -16.67
N GLY A 500 -37.76 37.16 -15.68
CA GLY A 500 -37.62 38.44 -14.99
C GLY A 500 -36.28 38.63 -14.29
N ASP A 501 -35.77 37.60 -13.65
CA ASP A 501 -34.44 37.61 -13.01
C ASP A 501 -33.31 37.83 -14.03
N LEU A 502 -33.49 37.34 -15.25
CA LEU A 502 -32.57 37.57 -16.38
C LEU A 502 -32.79 38.91 -17.11
N ALA A 503 -33.75 39.70 -16.70
CA ALA A 503 -34.21 40.92 -17.39
C ALA A 503 -34.65 40.68 -18.86
N VAL A 504 -35.22 39.48 -19.13
CA VAL A 504 -35.76 39.07 -20.43
C VAL A 504 -37.30 38.99 -20.33
N SER A 505 -38.00 39.36 -21.39
CA SER A 505 -39.46 39.22 -21.46
C SER A 505 -39.82 37.75 -21.64
N ALA A 506 -40.65 37.20 -20.75
CA ALA A 506 -41.23 35.88 -20.94
C ALA A 506 -42.28 35.92 -22.11
N ALA A 507 -42.40 34.78 -22.80
CA ALA A 507 -43.48 34.62 -23.79
C ALA A 507 -44.82 34.42 -23.07
N ASP A 508 -45.90 34.94 -23.68
CA ASP A 508 -47.24 34.78 -23.11
C ASP A 508 -47.69 33.32 -23.12
N TYR A 509 -48.50 32.94 -22.14
CA TYR A 509 -48.99 31.57 -21.99
C TYR A 509 -49.66 31.05 -23.27
N ASP A 510 -50.54 31.86 -23.87
CA ASP A 510 -51.30 31.47 -25.07
C ASP A 510 -50.40 31.32 -26.31
N ASP A 511 -49.31 32.09 -26.40
CA ASP A 511 -48.31 31.95 -27.46
C ASP A 511 -47.49 30.64 -27.29
N ILE A 512 -47.19 30.25 -26.06
CA ILE A 512 -46.44 29.01 -25.77
C ILE A 512 -47.26 27.78 -26.17
N ILE A 513 -48.55 27.73 -25.81
CA ILE A 513 -49.41 26.56 -26.09
C ILE A 513 -49.88 26.51 -27.55
N ALA A 514 -49.86 27.63 -28.28
CA ALA A 514 -50.21 27.69 -29.70
C ALA A 514 -49.07 27.26 -30.63
N THR A 515 -47.83 27.20 -30.13
CA THR A 515 -46.66 26.77 -30.90
C THR A 515 -46.49 25.25 -30.72
N PRO A 516 -46.66 24.44 -31.78
CA PRO A 516 -46.58 22.97 -31.69
C PRO A 516 -45.18 22.47 -31.32
#